data_1576537aed187be0578e34c79b4e96f1
#
_entry.id   1576537aed187be0578e34c79b4e96f1
#
_cell.length_a   1.000
_cell.length_b   1.000
_cell.length_c   1.000
_cell.angle_alpha   90.00
_cell.angle_beta   90.00
_cell.angle_gamma   90.00
#
_symmetry.space_group_name_H-M   'P 1'
#
loop_
_entity.id
_entity.type
_entity.pdbx_description
1 polymer ?
#
loop_
_entity_poly.entity_id
_entity_poly.type
_entity_poly.pdbx_seq_one_letter_code
_entity_poly.pdbx_strand_id
1 'polypeptide(L)'
;IFFLGESLMHKRLFEMIGKIRVSGLESRLNTNATFLDESRAKQLLESGLDFLTISFEGTDKKTYESLRVKANYETTMANIRRLLEMRQGSGFTTSINIEIIDMEETHAGLDNFEKEMWKLSPDEVSRKVYRNWIGYLSAQKNLSLQDAYNVCSYPWRSMAALWDGTYVPCCVDYDGKYPLGTFKEGLINVWNGQRMRDLRRY
;
A
#
# COMPACT_ATOMS: atom_id res chain seq x y z
N ILE A 1 -6.33 -4.00 -0.23
CA ILE A 1 -6.80 -3.17 -1.36
C ILE A 1 -5.77 -2.07 -1.57
N PHE A 2 -4.88 -2.29 -2.48
CA PHE A 2 -3.82 -1.34 -2.86
C PHE A 2 -3.25 -1.79 -4.20
N PHE A 3 -2.48 -0.99 -4.85
CA PHE A 3 -1.63 -1.32 -5.99
C PHE A 3 -1.19 -0.04 -6.68
N LEU A 4 -1.88 0.39 -7.72
CA LEU A 4 -1.64 1.65 -8.42
C LEU A 4 -2.75 2.65 -8.12
N GLY A 5 -2.38 3.92 -8.06
CA GLY A 5 -3.33 5.01 -7.79
C GLY A 5 -3.63 5.20 -6.31
N GLU A 6 -4.72 5.89 -6.03
CA GLU A 6 -5.18 6.19 -4.66
C GLU A 6 -6.50 5.47 -4.38
N SER A 7 -6.48 4.57 -3.40
CA SER A 7 -7.62 3.72 -3.07
C SER A 7 -8.86 4.51 -2.64
N LEU A 8 -8.68 5.63 -1.95
CA LEU A 8 -9.78 6.49 -1.49
C LEU A 8 -10.56 7.20 -2.64
N MET A 9 -10.04 7.15 -3.86
CA MET A 9 -10.79 7.64 -5.04
C MET A 9 -11.85 6.66 -5.52
N HIS A 10 -11.81 5.39 -5.09
CA HIS A 10 -12.74 4.39 -5.54
C HIS A 10 -14.10 4.52 -4.84
N LYS A 11 -15.16 4.81 -5.59
CA LYS A 11 -16.51 5.13 -5.06
C LYS A 11 -17.14 4.04 -4.19
N ARG A 12 -16.76 2.77 -4.38
CA ARG A 12 -17.30 1.61 -3.66
C ARG A 12 -16.29 0.98 -2.70
N LEU A 13 -15.25 1.72 -2.31
CA LEU A 13 -14.19 1.19 -1.45
C LEU A 13 -14.73 0.60 -0.15
N PHE A 14 -15.53 1.37 0.57
CA PHE A 14 -16.06 0.95 1.87
C PHE A 14 -17.02 -0.23 1.77
N GLU A 15 -17.79 -0.33 0.67
CA GLU A 15 -18.60 -1.53 0.37
C GLU A 15 -17.71 -2.76 0.16
N MET A 16 -16.58 -2.62 -0.53
CA MET A 16 -15.63 -3.71 -0.75
C MET A 16 -15.03 -4.19 0.58
N ILE A 17 -14.62 -3.27 1.46
CA ILE A 17 -14.10 -3.59 2.80
C ILE A 17 -15.18 -4.34 3.60
N GLY A 18 -16.40 -3.84 3.62
CA GLY A 18 -17.52 -4.50 4.31
C GLY A 18 -17.77 -5.94 3.82
N LYS A 19 -17.66 -6.19 2.50
CA LYS A 19 -17.78 -7.55 1.93
C LYS A 19 -16.63 -8.46 2.38
N ILE A 20 -15.39 -7.97 2.43
CA ILE A 20 -14.25 -8.73 2.93
C ILE A 20 -14.50 -9.15 4.38
N ARG A 21 -14.93 -8.20 5.23
CA ARG A 21 -15.25 -8.46 6.63
C ARG A 21 -16.35 -9.51 6.81
N VAL A 22 -17.45 -9.39 6.08
CA VAL A 22 -18.57 -10.38 6.14
C VAL A 22 -18.10 -11.77 5.72
N SER A 23 -17.09 -11.85 4.83
CA SER A 23 -16.49 -13.13 4.42
C SER A 23 -15.51 -13.71 5.43
N GLY A 24 -15.28 -13.05 6.58
CA GLY A 24 -14.32 -13.49 7.60
C GLY A 24 -12.86 -13.37 7.18
N LEU A 25 -12.58 -12.53 6.21
CA LEU A 25 -11.24 -12.30 5.68
C LEU A 25 -10.66 -11.00 6.24
N GLU A 26 -9.34 -10.98 6.45
CA GLU A 26 -8.60 -9.79 6.85
C GLU A 26 -8.50 -8.80 5.69
N SER A 27 -8.72 -7.53 5.98
CA SER A 27 -8.68 -6.43 5.03
C SER A 27 -7.49 -5.50 5.29
N ARG A 28 -6.75 -5.17 4.21
CA ARG A 28 -5.63 -4.24 4.23
C ARG A 28 -5.80 -3.17 3.16
N LEU A 29 -5.52 -1.92 3.51
CA LEU A 29 -5.61 -0.76 2.63
C LEU A 29 -4.34 0.07 2.71
N ASN A 30 -3.86 0.55 1.55
CA ASN A 30 -2.84 1.60 1.49
C ASN A 30 -3.45 2.87 0.92
N THR A 31 -3.06 4.01 1.47
CA THR A 31 -3.45 5.34 1.01
C THR A 31 -2.32 6.35 1.17
N ASN A 32 -2.30 7.36 0.33
CA ASN A 32 -1.43 8.52 0.51
C ASN A 32 -2.05 9.61 1.43
N ALA A 33 -3.23 9.36 1.97
CA ALA A 33 -4.02 10.23 2.85
C ALA A 33 -4.43 11.60 2.27
N THR A 34 -4.14 11.91 1.00
CA THR A 34 -4.51 13.21 0.41
C THR A 34 -6.02 13.39 0.31
N PHE A 35 -6.78 12.32 0.16
CA PHE A 35 -8.24 12.31 0.10
C PHE A 35 -8.89 11.89 1.42
N LEU A 36 -8.15 11.80 2.51
CA LEU A 36 -8.63 11.32 3.81
C LEU A 36 -9.25 12.47 4.61
N ASP A 37 -10.27 13.10 4.05
CA ASP A 37 -11.09 14.09 4.76
C ASP A 37 -11.87 13.46 5.93
N GLU A 38 -12.56 14.28 6.71
CA GLU A 38 -13.28 13.83 7.91
C GLU A 38 -14.34 12.77 7.59
N SER A 39 -15.09 12.97 6.50
CA SER A 39 -16.14 12.04 6.08
C SER A 39 -15.56 10.68 5.69
N ARG A 40 -14.47 10.67 4.91
CA ARG A 40 -13.80 9.43 4.51
C ARG A 40 -13.09 8.75 5.67
N ALA A 41 -12.48 9.50 6.58
CA ALA A 41 -11.87 8.96 7.80
C ALA A 41 -12.91 8.22 8.65
N LYS A 42 -14.08 8.83 8.84
CA LYS A 42 -15.19 8.21 9.57
C LYS A 42 -15.67 6.93 8.87
N GLN A 43 -15.98 7.01 7.58
CA GLN A 43 -16.43 5.85 6.80
C GLN A 43 -15.41 4.71 6.81
N LEU A 44 -14.11 5.05 6.74
CA LEU A 44 -13.04 4.05 6.78
C LEU A 44 -13.01 3.32 8.12
N LEU A 45 -13.07 4.01 9.23
CA LEU A 45 -13.10 3.42 10.56
C LEU A 45 -14.38 2.59 10.79
N GLU A 46 -15.53 3.07 10.33
CA GLU A 46 -16.82 2.37 10.42
C GLU A 46 -16.90 1.15 9.50
N SER A 47 -16.13 1.11 8.41
CA SER A 47 -16.14 -0.03 7.47
C SER A 47 -15.62 -1.33 8.06
N GLY A 48 -14.88 -1.25 9.18
CA GLY A 48 -14.26 -2.38 9.84
C GLY A 48 -13.00 -2.86 9.12
N LEU A 49 -12.25 -1.94 8.52
CA LEU A 49 -10.91 -2.19 7.99
C LEU A 49 -9.99 -2.67 9.13
N ASP A 50 -9.25 -3.76 8.87
CA ASP A 50 -8.33 -4.30 9.89
C ASP A 50 -6.99 -3.54 9.90
N PHE A 51 -6.39 -3.28 8.74
CA PHE A 51 -5.08 -2.62 8.63
C PHE A 51 -5.09 -1.50 7.60
N LEU A 52 -4.64 -0.32 8.02
CA LEU A 52 -4.39 0.84 7.17
C LEU A 52 -2.90 1.16 7.17
N THR A 53 -2.30 1.22 5.99
CA THR A 53 -0.97 1.80 5.82
C THR A 53 -1.09 3.16 5.13
N ILE A 54 -0.54 4.18 5.77
CA ILE A 54 -0.43 5.53 5.20
C ILE A 54 0.97 5.69 4.65
N SER A 55 1.08 5.77 3.32
CA SER A 55 2.36 6.02 2.64
C SER A 55 2.62 7.52 2.61
N PHE A 56 3.61 7.95 3.41
CA PHE A 56 3.95 9.35 3.57
C PHE A 56 5.42 9.58 3.22
N GLU A 57 5.68 9.97 1.96
CA GLU A 57 7.02 10.20 1.46
C GLU A 57 7.45 11.65 1.66
N GLY A 58 8.12 11.93 2.78
CA GLY A 58 8.69 13.24 3.06
C GLY A 58 8.92 13.45 4.55
N THR A 59 10.12 13.83 4.91
CA THR A 59 10.51 14.07 6.31
C THR A 59 10.15 15.46 6.79
N ASP A 60 9.86 16.36 5.86
CA ASP A 60 9.42 17.73 6.06
C ASP A 60 8.55 18.20 4.88
N LYS A 61 7.99 19.41 5.01
CA LYS A 61 7.11 20.00 4.00
C LYS A 61 7.76 20.08 2.61
N LYS A 62 9.01 20.56 2.56
CA LYS A 62 9.73 20.77 1.29
C LYS A 62 9.96 19.44 0.57
N THR A 63 10.44 18.45 1.29
CA THR A 63 10.69 17.11 0.76
C THR A 63 9.38 16.45 0.32
N TYR A 64 8.34 16.50 1.16
CA TYR A 64 7.05 15.92 0.84
C TYR A 64 6.43 16.51 -0.43
N GLU A 65 6.36 17.84 -0.55
CA GLU A 65 5.75 18.51 -1.71
C GLU A 65 6.59 18.39 -2.99
N SER A 66 7.89 18.13 -2.87
CA SER A 66 8.77 17.85 -4.02
C SER A 66 8.57 16.44 -4.57
N LEU A 67 8.36 15.44 -3.70
CA LEU A 67 8.15 14.04 -4.08
C LEU A 67 6.70 13.77 -4.48
N ARG A 68 5.76 14.39 -3.81
CA ARG A 68 4.31 14.28 -4.03
C ARG A 68 3.76 15.48 -4.78
N VAL A 69 3.99 15.53 -6.08
CA VAL A 69 3.57 16.64 -6.95
C VAL A 69 2.07 16.92 -6.78
N LYS A 70 1.71 18.19 -6.52
CA LYS A 70 0.35 18.68 -6.24
C LYS A 70 -0.24 18.26 -4.89
N ALA A 71 0.45 17.49 -4.06
CA ALA A 71 0.00 17.26 -2.69
C ALA A 71 0.33 18.48 -1.81
N ASN A 72 -0.45 18.67 -0.75
CA ASN A 72 -0.23 19.70 0.25
C ASN A 72 0.10 19.03 1.59
N TYR A 73 1.27 19.30 2.12
CA TYR A 73 1.78 18.73 3.37
C TYR A 73 0.85 18.99 4.56
N GLU A 74 0.45 20.25 4.76
CA GLU A 74 -0.35 20.65 5.92
C GLU A 74 -1.72 19.95 5.90
N THR A 75 -2.36 19.91 4.73
CA THR A 75 -3.65 19.22 4.56
C THR A 75 -3.52 17.73 4.84
N THR A 76 -2.49 17.08 4.30
CA THR A 76 -2.29 15.64 4.50
C THR A 76 -1.99 15.32 5.97
N MET A 77 -1.15 16.12 6.62
CA MET A 77 -0.86 15.98 8.04
C MET A 77 -2.10 16.21 8.92
N ALA A 78 -2.95 17.20 8.59
CA ALA A 78 -4.22 17.42 9.28
C ALA A 78 -5.17 16.23 9.13
N ASN A 79 -5.25 15.61 7.94
CA ASN A 79 -6.02 14.41 7.69
C ASN A 79 -5.55 13.23 8.55
N ILE A 80 -4.23 13.01 8.63
CA ILE A 80 -3.64 11.93 9.43
C ILE A 80 -3.93 12.13 10.91
N ARG A 81 -3.71 13.34 11.45
CA ARG A 81 -4.00 13.66 12.86
C ARG A 81 -5.46 13.39 13.19
N ARG A 82 -6.36 13.91 12.37
CA ARG A 82 -7.81 13.72 12.56
C ARG A 82 -8.20 12.26 12.58
N LEU A 83 -7.69 11.44 11.65
CA LEU A 83 -7.97 10.01 11.62
C LEU A 83 -7.54 9.32 12.91
N LEU A 84 -6.33 9.61 13.40
CA LEU A 84 -5.79 9.02 14.62
C LEU A 84 -6.57 9.45 15.85
N GLU A 85 -6.94 10.73 15.95
CA GLU A 85 -7.80 11.26 17.01
C GLU A 85 -9.18 10.58 17.02
N MET A 86 -9.81 10.45 15.86
CA MET A 86 -11.10 9.76 15.73
C MET A 86 -11.01 8.30 16.13
N ARG A 87 -9.94 7.59 15.77
CA ARG A 87 -9.72 6.21 16.15
C ARG A 87 -9.60 6.06 17.68
N GLN A 88 -8.79 6.90 18.32
CA GLN A 88 -8.57 6.83 19.79
C GLN A 88 -9.85 7.07 20.58
N GLY A 89 -10.72 7.95 20.12
CA GLY A 89 -11.94 8.35 20.86
C GLY A 89 -13.13 7.39 20.75
N SER A 90 -13.09 6.36 19.90
CA SER A 90 -14.33 5.71 19.42
C SER A 90 -14.33 4.18 19.48
N GLY A 91 -13.34 3.53 20.07
CA GLY A 91 -13.29 2.06 20.19
C GLY A 91 -13.10 1.31 18.84
N PHE A 92 -12.70 2.00 17.78
CA PHE A 92 -12.33 1.38 16.51
C PHE A 92 -11.04 0.57 16.63
N THR A 93 -10.99 -0.58 15.97
CA THR A 93 -9.91 -1.57 16.07
C THR A 93 -8.94 -1.54 14.89
N THR A 94 -9.14 -0.64 13.92
CA THR A 94 -8.24 -0.51 12.75
C THR A 94 -6.81 -0.22 13.22
N SER A 95 -5.87 -1.09 12.85
CA SER A 95 -4.43 -0.86 13.07
C SER A 95 -3.91 0.10 12.00
N ILE A 96 -3.20 1.14 12.42
CA ILE A 96 -2.72 2.21 11.54
C ILE A 96 -1.19 2.27 11.57
N ASN A 97 -0.57 2.01 10.41
CA ASN A 97 0.86 2.18 10.17
C ASN A 97 1.11 3.44 9.34
N ILE A 98 2.07 4.26 9.74
CA ILE A 98 2.62 5.35 8.92
C ILE A 98 3.94 4.86 8.35
N GLU A 99 4.00 4.69 7.02
CA GLU A 99 5.15 4.15 6.30
C GLU A 99 5.87 5.24 5.53
N ILE A 100 7.20 5.31 5.67
CA ILE A 100 8.06 6.18 4.87
C ILE A 100 9.08 5.34 4.10
N ILE A 101 9.42 5.77 2.89
CA ILE A 101 10.47 5.12 2.09
C ILE A 101 11.82 5.79 2.40
N ASP A 102 12.82 4.98 2.76
CA ASP A 102 14.21 5.40 2.87
C ASP A 102 14.82 5.53 1.48
N MET A 103 15.04 6.76 1.06
CA MET A 103 15.65 7.16 -0.21
C MET A 103 16.55 8.38 0.01
N GLU A 104 17.32 8.78 -0.98
CA GLU A 104 18.28 9.87 -0.87
C GLU A 104 17.66 11.15 -0.29
N GLU A 105 16.47 11.52 -0.74
CA GLU A 105 15.76 12.74 -0.33
C GLU A 105 15.21 12.69 1.11
N THR A 106 14.96 11.49 1.64
CA THR A 106 14.34 11.30 2.98
C THR A 106 15.34 10.87 4.03
N HIS A 107 16.46 10.23 3.65
CA HIS A 107 17.39 9.54 4.54
C HIS A 107 17.82 10.38 5.75
N ALA A 108 18.25 11.61 5.53
CA ALA A 108 18.76 12.48 6.59
C ALA A 108 17.71 12.88 7.65
N GLY A 109 16.42 12.83 7.30
CA GLY A 109 15.33 13.26 8.18
C GLY A 109 14.55 12.13 8.84
N LEU A 110 14.84 10.86 8.57
CA LEU A 110 14.03 9.71 8.99
C LEU A 110 13.86 9.62 10.51
N ASP A 111 14.94 9.79 11.28
CA ASP A 111 14.87 9.68 12.74
C ASP A 111 13.98 10.76 13.38
N ASN A 112 14.01 11.97 12.83
CA ASN A 112 13.15 13.04 13.29
C ASN A 112 11.70 12.80 12.85
N PHE A 113 11.49 12.35 11.62
CA PHE A 113 10.17 11.99 11.12
C PHE A 113 9.51 10.92 12.00
N GLU A 114 10.19 9.85 12.33
CA GLU A 114 9.65 8.80 13.22
C GLU A 114 9.24 9.36 14.58
N LYS A 115 10.09 10.17 15.20
CA LYS A 115 9.78 10.81 16.49
C LYS A 115 8.52 11.67 16.43
N GLU A 116 8.36 12.43 15.36
CA GLU A 116 7.18 13.29 15.19
C GLU A 116 5.91 12.46 14.90
N MET A 117 6.02 11.39 14.10
CA MET A 117 4.87 10.52 13.82
C MET A 117 4.43 9.73 15.05
N TRP A 118 5.36 9.24 15.87
CA TRP A 118 5.02 8.55 17.12
C TRP A 118 4.24 9.43 18.11
N LYS A 119 4.41 10.75 18.10
CA LYS A 119 3.61 11.69 18.92
C LYS A 119 2.12 11.66 18.57
N LEU A 120 1.76 11.23 17.38
CA LEU A 120 0.37 11.09 16.93
C LEU A 120 -0.27 9.76 17.36
N SER A 121 0.52 8.89 18.02
CA SER A 121 0.07 7.59 18.53
C SER A 121 -0.53 6.65 17.46
N PRO A 122 0.12 6.43 16.32
CA PRO A 122 -0.22 5.32 15.44
C PRO A 122 0.13 3.99 16.11
N ASP A 123 -0.27 2.86 15.52
CA ASP A 123 0.13 1.53 16.00
C ASP A 123 1.54 1.15 15.52
N GLU A 124 1.96 1.70 14.39
CA GLU A 124 3.29 1.45 13.82
C GLU A 124 3.78 2.69 13.04
N VAL A 125 5.08 2.92 13.08
CA VAL A 125 5.80 3.79 12.15
C VAL A 125 6.91 2.95 11.52
N SER A 126 6.89 2.76 10.21
CA SER A 126 7.79 1.85 9.54
C SER A 126 8.61 2.52 8.43
N ARG A 127 9.85 2.06 8.28
CA ARG A 127 10.73 2.42 7.15
C ARG A 127 10.71 1.32 6.12
N LYS A 128 10.58 1.71 4.88
CA LYS A 128 10.64 0.79 3.74
C LYS A 128 11.86 1.13 2.90
N VAL A 129 12.68 0.15 2.61
CA VAL A 129 13.80 0.33 1.69
C VAL A 129 13.24 0.56 0.28
N TYR A 130 13.74 1.61 -0.36
CA TYR A 130 13.42 1.86 -1.77
C TYR A 130 13.78 0.64 -2.62
N ARG A 131 12.82 0.15 -3.38
CA ARG A 131 13.02 -0.96 -4.31
C ARG A 131 12.83 -0.49 -5.74
N ASN A 132 13.85 -0.72 -6.54
CA ASN A 132 13.74 -0.56 -7.98
C ASN A 132 12.77 -1.62 -8.56
N TRP A 133 11.63 -1.16 -9.07
CA TRP A 133 10.61 -2.01 -9.67
C TRP A 133 11.12 -2.61 -10.99
N ILE A 134 11.83 -3.76 -10.89
CA ILE A 134 12.42 -4.52 -12.02
C ILE A 134 13.28 -3.64 -12.96
N GLY A 135 14.15 -2.81 -12.41
CA GLY A 135 15.09 -2.05 -13.26
C GLY A 135 14.49 -0.91 -14.10
N TYR A 136 13.19 -0.61 -13.93
CA TYR A 136 12.57 0.52 -14.61
C TYR A 136 13.03 1.88 -14.11
N LEU A 137 13.56 1.93 -12.90
CA LEU A 137 14.16 3.12 -12.34
C LEU A 137 15.68 3.00 -12.46
N SER A 138 16.26 3.72 -13.38
CA SER A 138 17.67 3.65 -13.81
C SER A 138 18.73 4.03 -12.75
N ALA A 139 18.33 4.29 -11.51
CA ALA A 139 19.15 4.94 -10.50
C ALA A 139 19.98 4.01 -9.59
N GLN A 140 19.83 2.69 -9.63
CA GLN A 140 20.67 1.81 -8.80
C GLN A 140 21.51 0.84 -9.63
N LYS A 141 22.70 1.27 -9.98
CA LYS A 141 23.70 0.48 -10.72
C LYS A 141 24.42 -0.59 -9.87
N ASN A 142 24.09 -0.76 -8.59
CA ASN A 142 24.89 -1.54 -7.64
C ASN A 142 24.17 -2.71 -6.94
N LEU A 143 23.10 -3.24 -7.49
CA LEU A 143 22.64 -4.55 -7.04
C LEU A 143 23.56 -5.60 -7.64
N SER A 144 24.41 -6.23 -6.82
CA SER A 144 25.22 -7.37 -7.25
C SER A 144 24.27 -8.48 -7.69
N LEU A 145 24.61 -9.19 -8.76
CA LEU A 145 23.87 -10.35 -9.24
C LEU A 145 23.68 -11.44 -8.18
N GLN A 146 24.46 -11.43 -7.10
CA GLN A 146 24.33 -12.35 -5.96
C GLN A 146 23.08 -12.11 -5.13
N ASP A 147 22.54 -10.89 -5.08
CA ASP A 147 21.26 -10.60 -4.39
C ASP A 147 20.03 -11.01 -5.22
N ALA A 148 20.21 -11.41 -6.48
CA ALA A 148 19.14 -11.73 -7.41
C ALA A 148 18.63 -13.17 -7.34
N TYR A 149 19.30 -14.08 -6.60
CA TYR A 149 18.99 -15.51 -6.61
C TYR A 149 18.12 -16.01 -5.44
N ASN A 150 17.45 -15.14 -4.71
CA ASN A 150 16.42 -15.58 -3.78
C ASN A 150 15.14 -15.94 -4.54
N VAL A 151 14.72 -17.19 -4.39
CA VAL A 151 13.44 -17.65 -4.98
C VAL A 151 12.31 -16.74 -4.49
N CYS A 152 11.64 -16.09 -5.42
CA CYS A 152 10.52 -15.22 -5.11
C CYS A 152 9.35 -16.04 -4.57
N SER A 153 8.94 -15.80 -3.32
CA SER A 153 7.84 -16.53 -2.67
C SER A 153 6.43 -16.06 -3.11
N TYR A 154 6.31 -14.96 -3.84
CA TYR A 154 5.01 -14.41 -4.24
C TYR A 154 4.11 -15.40 -5.00
N PRO A 155 4.59 -16.20 -5.98
CA PRO A 155 3.75 -17.14 -6.69
C PRO A 155 3.04 -18.18 -5.82
N TRP A 156 3.54 -18.41 -4.59
CA TRP A 156 2.94 -19.34 -3.63
C TRP A 156 2.05 -18.69 -2.59
N ARG A 157 2.05 -17.35 -2.50
CA ARG A 157 1.37 -16.61 -1.42
C ARG A 157 0.38 -15.58 -1.89
N SER A 158 0.53 -15.06 -3.11
CA SER A 158 -0.24 -13.90 -3.56
C SER A 158 -0.49 -13.92 -5.06
N MET A 159 -1.50 -13.19 -5.42
CA MET A 159 -1.87 -12.84 -6.79
C MET A 159 -2.49 -11.45 -6.74
N ALA A 160 -2.24 -10.63 -7.73
CA ALA A 160 -2.85 -9.31 -7.83
C ALA A 160 -3.93 -9.29 -8.91
N ALA A 161 -4.96 -8.47 -8.70
CA ALA A 161 -5.97 -8.19 -9.71
C ALA A 161 -5.83 -6.74 -10.18
N LEU A 162 -5.73 -6.53 -11.46
CA LEU A 162 -5.73 -5.21 -12.08
C LEU A 162 -7.15 -4.63 -12.15
N TRP A 163 -7.25 -3.36 -12.47
CA TRP A 163 -8.51 -2.62 -12.52
C TRP A 163 -9.53 -3.18 -13.53
N ASP A 164 -9.05 -3.84 -14.59
CA ASP A 164 -9.87 -4.49 -15.63
C ASP A 164 -10.27 -5.93 -15.29
N GLY A 165 -9.83 -6.44 -14.14
CA GLY A 165 -10.09 -7.80 -13.67
C GLY A 165 -9.09 -8.84 -14.20
N THR A 166 -7.99 -8.43 -14.81
CA THR A 166 -6.88 -9.30 -15.15
C THR A 166 -6.11 -9.69 -13.88
N TYR A 167 -5.83 -10.96 -13.71
CA TYR A 167 -4.96 -11.44 -12.64
C TYR A 167 -3.50 -11.51 -13.11
N VAL A 168 -2.60 -11.04 -12.23
CA VAL A 168 -1.14 -11.03 -12.45
C VAL A 168 -0.43 -11.66 -11.24
N PRO A 169 0.82 -12.13 -11.38
CA PRO A 169 1.52 -12.85 -10.31
C PRO A 169 1.70 -12.05 -9.03
N CYS A 170 1.98 -10.78 -9.14
CA CYS A 170 2.20 -9.88 -8.00
C CYS A 170 2.12 -8.42 -8.43
N CYS A 171 2.26 -7.51 -7.46
CA CYS A 171 2.23 -6.08 -7.69
C CYS A 171 3.40 -5.52 -8.53
N VAL A 172 4.41 -6.29 -8.83
CA VAL A 172 5.53 -5.87 -9.69
C VAL A 172 5.14 -5.91 -11.17
N ASP A 173 4.21 -6.78 -11.55
CA ASP A 173 3.65 -6.84 -12.90
C ASP A 173 2.47 -5.86 -13.07
N TYR A 174 2.75 -4.58 -12.87
CA TYR A 174 1.73 -3.53 -12.85
C TYR A 174 1.13 -3.20 -14.22
N ASP A 175 1.80 -3.56 -15.29
CA ASP A 175 1.37 -3.36 -16.68
C ASP A 175 0.84 -4.66 -17.33
N GLY A 176 0.71 -5.74 -16.56
CA GLY A 176 0.07 -6.97 -16.99
C GLY A 176 0.84 -7.75 -18.05
N LYS A 177 2.16 -7.69 -18.04
CA LYS A 177 3.01 -8.41 -19.01
C LYS A 177 2.89 -9.93 -18.92
N TYR A 178 2.57 -10.44 -17.74
CA TYR A 178 2.36 -11.86 -17.51
C TYR A 178 0.95 -12.15 -16.96
N PRO A 179 -0.11 -11.98 -17.78
CA PRO A 179 -1.46 -12.23 -17.31
C PRO A 179 -1.66 -13.72 -16.99
N LEU A 180 -2.18 -14.01 -15.81
CA LEU A 180 -2.48 -15.38 -15.37
C LEU A 180 -3.84 -15.87 -15.88
N GLY A 181 -4.77 -14.95 -16.03
CA GLY A 181 -6.16 -15.15 -16.41
C GLY A 181 -7.01 -13.96 -15.98
N THR A 182 -8.32 -14.11 -15.98
CA THR A 182 -9.26 -13.03 -15.64
C THR A 182 -10.24 -13.46 -14.55
N PHE A 183 -10.93 -12.48 -13.94
CA PHE A 183 -11.98 -12.76 -12.93
C PHE A 183 -13.11 -13.66 -13.46
N LYS A 184 -13.35 -13.68 -14.77
CA LYS A 184 -14.38 -14.55 -15.41
C LYS A 184 -14.07 -16.05 -15.28
N GLU A 185 -12.79 -16.40 -15.21
CA GLU A 185 -12.33 -17.78 -15.04
C GLU A 185 -12.43 -18.25 -13.58
N GLY A 186 -12.59 -17.32 -12.65
CA GLY A 186 -12.63 -17.56 -11.21
C GLY A 186 -11.26 -17.67 -10.57
N LEU A 187 -11.15 -17.11 -9.37
CA LEU A 187 -9.89 -16.97 -8.62
C LEU A 187 -9.16 -18.31 -8.45
N ILE A 188 -9.88 -19.36 -8.04
CA ILE A 188 -9.29 -20.68 -7.75
C ILE A 188 -8.75 -21.34 -9.02
N ASN A 189 -9.48 -21.21 -10.14
CA ASN A 189 -9.05 -21.77 -11.41
C ASN A 189 -7.78 -21.10 -11.93
N VAL A 190 -7.70 -19.75 -11.82
CA VAL A 190 -6.51 -19.00 -12.23
C VAL A 190 -5.33 -19.31 -11.32
N TRP A 191 -5.55 -19.36 -9.99
CA TRP A 191 -4.51 -19.70 -8.99
C TRP A 191 -3.89 -21.08 -9.24
N ASN A 192 -4.70 -22.06 -9.67
CA ASN A 192 -4.25 -23.39 -10.01
C ASN A 192 -4.03 -23.59 -11.52
N GLY A 193 -4.12 -22.53 -12.30
CA GLY A 193 -3.95 -22.54 -13.76
C GLY A 193 -2.52 -22.84 -14.21
N GLN A 194 -2.37 -23.20 -15.49
CA GLN A 194 -1.07 -23.60 -16.05
C GLN A 194 -0.01 -22.51 -15.89
N ARG A 195 -0.34 -21.26 -16.18
CA ARG A 195 0.59 -20.12 -16.08
C ARG A 195 1.14 -19.92 -14.66
N MET A 196 0.30 -20.05 -13.62
CA MET A 196 0.76 -19.97 -12.24
C MET A 196 1.62 -21.17 -11.85
N ARG A 197 1.27 -22.38 -12.33
CA ARG A 197 2.10 -23.58 -12.13
C ARG A 197 3.48 -23.45 -12.78
N ASP A 198 3.54 -22.86 -13.96
CA ASP A 198 4.81 -22.66 -14.67
C ASP A 198 5.73 -21.70 -13.87
N LEU A 199 5.19 -20.60 -13.32
CA LEU A 199 5.95 -19.69 -12.46
C LEU A 199 6.48 -20.37 -11.17
N ARG A 200 5.77 -21.39 -10.66
CA ARG A 200 6.16 -22.11 -9.44
C ARG A 200 7.23 -23.19 -9.70
N ARG A 201 7.55 -23.49 -10.95
CA ARG A 201 8.56 -24.50 -11.33
C ARG A 201 9.96 -23.93 -11.45
N TYR A 202 10.08 -22.62 -11.57
CA TYR A 202 11.33 -21.88 -11.70
C TYR A 202 11.60 -21.06 -10.44
#